data_4a22c23580941714aefa437c288301a1
#
_entry.id   4a22c23580941714aefa437c288301a1
#
_cell.length_a   1.000
_cell.length_b   1.000
_cell.length_c   1.000
_cell.angle_alpha   90.00
_cell.angle_beta   90.00
_cell.angle_gamma   90.00
#
_symmetry.space_group_name_H-M   'P 1'
#
loop_
_entity.id
_entity.type
_entity.pdbx_description
1 polymer ?
#
loop_
_entity_poly.entity_id
_entity_poly.type
_entity_poly.pdbx_seq_one_letter_code
_entity_poly.pdbx_strand_id
1 'polypeptide(L)'
;AVVVNPSLCIGEYDARPFSGRAVLAFATPRIPVYVRHTFNAVYTGDVAVGHIRAAERGRVGERYLLVGRNVTLQEFAALVARTAGVRPPRWRVPYGLVWAAAVATECAARLTGTEPLLPRGVVHSLRAGQLLDGAKALRELSLPQTPLEEAIRRALAWFRQHRYTA
;
A
#
# COMPACT_ATOMS: atom_id res chain seq x y z
N ALA A 1 0.54 -8.11 27.41
CA ALA A 1 0.16 -8.01 26.01
C ALA A 1 1.40 -7.72 25.16
N VAL A 2 1.39 -8.17 23.88
CA VAL A 2 2.36 -7.81 22.84
C VAL A 2 1.60 -7.04 21.80
N VAL A 3 2.19 -5.98 21.27
CA VAL A 3 1.56 -5.14 20.25
C VAL A 3 2.28 -5.33 18.91
N VAL A 4 1.54 -5.57 17.84
CA VAL A 4 2.07 -5.63 16.47
C VAL A 4 1.44 -4.55 15.59
N ASN A 5 2.26 -3.88 14.80
CA ASN A 5 1.84 -2.82 13.90
C ASN A 5 2.33 -3.13 12.48
N PRO A 6 1.47 -3.68 11.61
CA PRO A 6 1.82 -3.89 10.21
C PRO A 6 1.89 -2.57 9.46
N SER A 7 2.75 -2.52 8.43
CA SER A 7 2.75 -1.46 7.42
C SER A 7 1.68 -1.70 6.37
N LEU A 8 1.79 -1.10 5.17
CA LEU A 8 0.84 -1.31 4.09
C LEU A 8 0.91 -2.76 3.58
N CYS A 9 -0.13 -3.54 3.88
CA CYS A 9 -0.20 -4.95 3.51
C CYS A 9 -0.54 -5.13 2.03
N ILE A 10 0.25 -5.90 1.29
CA ILE A 10 0.03 -6.24 -0.11
C ILE A 10 -0.04 -7.77 -0.22
N GLY A 11 -1.08 -8.29 -0.84
CA GLY A 11 -1.23 -9.74 -1.02
C GLY A 11 -2.63 -10.14 -1.46
N GLU A 12 -2.88 -11.41 -1.43
CA GLU A 12 -4.17 -12.04 -1.67
C GLU A 12 -5.16 -11.79 -0.51
N TYR A 13 -6.44 -12.14 -0.74
CA TYR A 13 -7.56 -12.06 0.21
C TYR A 13 -8.03 -10.65 0.59
N ASP A 14 -7.63 -9.61 -0.15
CA ASP A 14 -8.13 -8.24 0.06
C ASP A 14 -9.52 -8.08 -0.61
N ALA A 15 -10.54 -8.72 -0.02
CA ALA A 15 -11.91 -8.78 -0.55
C ALA A 15 -12.63 -7.42 -0.55
N ARG A 16 -12.17 -6.47 0.23
CA ARG A 16 -12.61 -5.06 0.19
C ARG A 16 -11.39 -4.18 0.02
N PRO A 17 -10.86 -4.07 -1.21
CA PRO A 17 -9.55 -3.51 -1.44
C PRO A 17 -9.37 -2.14 -0.78
N PHE A 18 -8.44 -2.07 0.18
CA PHE A 18 -7.93 -0.82 0.75
C PHE A 18 -6.53 -0.54 0.19
N SER A 19 -5.54 -1.30 0.62
CA SER A 19 -4.18 -1.24 0.06
C SER A 19 -4.13 -1.80 -1.36
N GLY A 20 -4.92 -2.83 -1.65
CA GLY A 20 -5.08 -3.40 -2.99
C GLY A 20 -5.64 -2.44 -4.03
N ARG A 21 -6.32 -1.35 -3.63
CA ARG A 21 -6.73 -0.29 -4.57
C ARG A 21 -5.55 0.29 -5.33
N ALA A 22 -4.41 0.48 -4.68
CA ALA A 22 -3.20 0.96 -5.35
C ALA A 22 -2.67 -0.06 -6.37
N VAL A 23 -2.71 -1.35 -6.04
CA VAL A 23 -2.36 -2.43 -6.98
C VAL A 23 -3.30 -2.42 -8.17
N LEU A 24 -4.61 -2.40 -7.95
CA LEU A 24 -5.62 -2.37 -9.03
C LEU A 24 -5.49 -1.11 -9.91
N ALA A 25 -5.26 0.04 -9.29
CA ALA A 25 -5.13 1.31 -9.99
C ALA A 25 -3.93 1.31 -10.96
N PHE A 26 -2.76 0.84 -10.51
CA PHE A 26 -1.56 0.80 -11.35
C PHE A 26 -1.47 -0.44 -12.26
N ALA A 27 -2.33 -1.43 -12.06
CA ALA A 27 -2.49 -2.57 -12.97
C ALA A 27 -3.28 -2.22 -14.23
N THR A 28 -3.86 -1.02 -14.33
CA THR A 28 -4.59 -0.54 -15.49
C THR A 28 -3.85 0.63 -16.17
N PRO A 29 -3.90 0.77 -17.51
CA PRO A 29 -3.20 1.86 -18.20
C PRO A 29 -3.86 3.25 -18.02
N ARG A 30 -4.86 3.36 -17.12
CA ARG A 30 -5.68 4.56 -16.94
C ARG A 30 -5.02 5.66 -16.12
N ILE A 31 -4.00 5.34 -15.32
CA ILE A 31 -3.33 6.32 -14.45
C ILE A 31 -1.90 6.55 -14.94
N PRO A 32 -1.68 7.56 -15.80
CA PRO A 32 -0.35 7.88 -16.33
C PRO A 32 0.50 8.72 -15.38
N VAL A 33 -0.04 9.08 -14.20
CA VAL A 33 0.55 10.03 -13.25
C VAL A 33 0.84 9.41 -11.89
N TYR A 34 1.83 9.97 -11.18
CA TYR A 34 2.13 9.64 -9.79
C TYR A 34 2.54 10.89 -9.00
N VAL A 35 2.43 10.82 -7.68
CA VAL A 35 2.93 11.84 -6.75
C VAL A 35 4.18 11.34 -6.04
N ARG A 36 5.03 12.25 -5.58
CA ARG A 36 6.18 11.87 -4.74
C ARG A 36 5.68 11.46 -3.37
N HIS A 37 5.79 10.19 -3.07
CA HIS A 37 5.45 9.61 -1.77
C HIS A 37 6.33 8.39 -1.53
N THR A 38 6.74 8.17 -0.28
CA THR A 38 7.49 7.00 0.15
C THR A 38 6.72 6.30 1.25
N PHE A 39 6.61 4.98 1.18
CA PHE A 39 5.91 4.18 2.18
C PHE A 39 6.58 2.82 2.33
N ASN A 40 6.19 2.11 3.37
CA ASN A 40 6.62 0.73 3.56
C ASN A 40 5.50 -0.21 3.11
N ALA A 41 5.84 -1.23 2.34
CA ALA A 41 4.93 -2.28 1.90
C ALA A 41 5.42 -3.65 2.37
N VAL A 42 4.52 -4.45 2.92
CA VAL A 42 4.80 -5.78 3.45
C VAL A 42 3.85 -6.81 2.84
N TYR A 43 4.31 -8.03 2.64
CA TYR A 43 3.45 -9.12 2.19
C TYR A 43 2.47 -9.55 3.29
N THR A 44 1.20 -9.69 2.96
CA THR A 44 0.13 -10.09 3.91
C THR A 44 0.44 -11.41 4.62
N GLY A 45 1.01 -12.40 3.92
CA GLY A 45 1.42 -13.67 4.52
C GLY A 45 2.55 -13.52 5.55
N ASP A 46 3.51 -12.62 5.31
CA ASP A 46 4.57 -12.33 6.30
C ASP A 46 3.99 -11.69 7.56
N VAL A 47 2.99 -10.83 7.39
CA VAL A 47 2.26 -10.22 8.51
C VAL A 47 1.52 -11.28 9.32
N ALA A 48 0.85 -12.23 8.68
CA ALA A 48 0.18 -13.34 9.37
C ALA A 48 1.16 -14.18 10.19
N VAL A 49 2.30 -14.56 9.60
CA VAL A 49 3.40 -15.25 10.32
C VAL A 49 3.93 -14.40 11.46
N GLY A 50 4.08 -13.08 11.24
CA GLY A 50 4.53 -12.14 12.27
C GLY A 50 3.62 -12.07 13.47
N HIS A 51 2.29 -12.13 13.28
CA HIS A 51 1.31 -12.18 14.39
C HIS A 51 1.45 -13.47 15.20
N ILE A 52 1.55 -14.63 14.53
CA ILE A 52 1.72 -15.93 15.20
C ILE A 52 3.02 -15.91 16.01
N ARG A 53 4.13 -15.50 15.43
CA ARG A 53 5.43 -15.46 16.12
C ARG A 53 5.48 -14.44 17.24
N ALA A 54 4.76 -13.32 17.11
CA ALA A 54 4.64 -12.35 18.19
C ALA A 54 3.86 -12.94 19.39
N ALA A 55 2.83 -13.74 19.14
CA ALA A 55 2.09 -14.44 20.18
C ALA A 55 2.95 -15.51 20.88
N GLU A 56 3.80 -16.23 20.13
CA GLU A 56 4.64 -17.33 20.64
C GLU A 56 5.91 -16.85 21.33
N ARG A 57 6.56 -15.81 20.82
CA ARG A 57 7.93 -15.40 21.17
C ARG A 57 8.07 -13.94 21.54
N GLY A 58 7.02 -13.13 21.31
CA GLY A 58 7.04 -11.70 21.60
C GLY A 58 7.19 -11.42 23.09
N ARG A 59 8.05 -10.47 23.44
CA ARG A 59 8.23 -10.05 24.83
C ARG A 59 7.02 -9.23 25.29
N VAL A 60 6.49 -9.56 26.46
CA VAL A 60 5.36 -8.84 27.07
C VAL A 60 5.73 -7.35 27.27
N GLY A 61 4.81 -6.47 26.92
CA GLY A 61 5.01 -5.01 26.98
C GLY A 61 5.63 -4.40 25.72
N GLU A 62 6.13 -5.22 24.81
CA GLU A 62 6.86 -4.76 23.64
C GLU A 62 5.96 -4.54 22.40
N ARG A 63 6.46 -3.66 21.50
CA ARG A 63 5.84 -3.37 20.23
C ARG A 63 6.75 -3.82 19.08
N TYR A 64 6.16 -4.48 18.09
CA TYR A 64 6.85 -4.95 16.89
C TYR A 64 6.23 -4.33 15.63
N LEU A 65 7.06 -3.72 14.80
CA LEU A 65 6.66 -3.26 13.47
C LEU A 65 6.81 -4.42 12.49
N LEU A 66 5.70 -4.88 11.93
CA LEU A 66 5.70 -5.92 10.89
C LEU A 66 5.78 -5.22 9.54
N VAL A 67 7.00 -5.01 9.08
CA VAL A 67 7.31 -4.20 7.90
C VAL A 67 8.10 -4.99 6.87
N GLY A 68 7.94 -4.61 5.61
CA GLY A 68 8.70 -5.16 4.50
C GLY A 68 9.64 -4.11 3.89
N ARG A 69 9.48 -3.82 2.60
CA ARG A 69 10.36 -2.91 1.86
C ARG A 69 9.86 -1.46 1.90
N ASN A 70 10.75 -0.52 2.24
CA ASN A 70 10.54 0.90 1.98
C ASN A 70 10.66 1.17 0.48
N VAL A 71 9.67 1.81 -0.12
CA VAL A 71 9.56 2.00 -1.56
C VAL A 71 8.92 3.34 -1.89
N THR A 72 9.31 3.97 -2.99
CA THR A 72 8.63 5.13 -3.54
C THR A 72 7.36 4.69 -4.30
N LEU A 73 6.36 5.57 -4.35
CA LEU A 73 5.14 5.29 -5.13
C LEU A 73 5.46 5.05 -6.61
N GLN A 74 6.50 5.71 -7.14
CA GLN A 74 6.97 5.50 -8.51
C GLN A 74 7.48 4.06 -8.72
N GLU A 75 8.36 3.60 -7.83
CA GLU A 75 8.89 2.22 -7.89
C GLU A 75 7.78 1.18 -7.72
N PHE A 76 6.88 1.39 -6.75
CA PHE A 76 5.73 0.52 -6.54
C PHE A 76 4.84 0.45 -7.78
N ALA A 77 4.47 1.60 -8.36
CA ALA A 77 3.66 1.67 -9.56
C ALA A 77 4.34 1.00 -10.77
N ALA A 78 5.67 1.16 -10.90
CA ALA A 78 6.44 0.49 -11.95
C ALA A 78 6.49 -1.03 -11.76
N LEU A 79 6.61 -1.52 -10.51
CA LEU A 79 6.55 -2.95 -10.20
C LEU A 79 5.17 -3.53 -10.55
N VAL A 80 4.09 -2.88 -10.11
CA VAL A 80 2.71 -3.30 -10.42
C VAL A 80 2.47 -3.33 -11.92
N ALA A 81 2.82 -2.25 -12.63
CA ALA A 81 2.61 -2.13 -14.06
C ALA A 81 3.37 -3.22 -14.85
N ARG A 82 4.63 -3.50 -14.49
CA ARG A 82 5.41 -4.60 -15.11
C ARG A 82 4.76 -5.96 -14.87
N THR A 83 4.34 -6.23 -13.63
CA THR A 83 3.69 -7.51 -13.29
C THR A 83 2.33 -7.68 -13.98
N ALA A 84 1.62 -6.58 -14.20
CA ALA A 84 0.34 -6.57 -14.91
C ALA A 84 0.49 -6.58 -16.45
N GLY A 85 1.70 -6.34 -16.99
CA GLY A 85 1.94 -6.24 -18.44
C GLY A 85 1.48 -4.91 -19.05
N VAL A 86 1.37 -3.83 -18.24
CA VAL A 86 0.94 -2.50 -18.69
C VAL A 86 2.08 -1.47 -18.60
N ARG A 87 1.90 -0.33 -19.26
CA ARG A 87 2.89 0.76 -19.20
C ARG A 87 2.87 1.44 -17.83
N PRO A 88 4.02 1.65 -17.18
CA PRO A 88 4.08 2.36 -15.91
C PRO A 88 3.75 3.85 -16.07
N PRO A 89 3.27 4.50 -15.00
CA PRO A 89 3.03 5.94 -15.00
C PRO A 89 4.33 6.71 -15.24
N ARG A 90 4.27 7.75 -16.07
CA ARG A 90 5.45 8.52 -16.53
C ARG A 90 5.51 9.93 -15.94
N TRP A 91 4.35 10.51 -15.62
CA TRP A 91 4.26 11.93 -15.30
C TRP A 91 4.18 12.13 -13.78
N ARG A 92 5.10 12.92 -13.26
CA ARG A 92 5.04 13.33 -11.86
C ARG A 92 4.13 14.55 -11.73
N VAL A 93 3.12 14.45 -10.85
CA VAL A 93 2.25 15.57 -10.51
C VAL A 93 2.78 16.26 -9.25
N PRO A 94 2.97 17.58 -9.26
CA PRO A 94 3.28 18.36 -8.07
C PRO A 94 2.17 18.24 -7.02
N TYR A 95 2.55 18.14 -5.75
CA TYR A 95 1.61 18.02 -4.63
C TYR A 95 0.52 19.10 -4.63
N GLY A 96 0.89 20.36 -4.96
CA GLY A 96 -0.05 21.49 -5.00
C GLY A 96 -1.22 21.27 -5.98
N LEU A 97 -0.96 20.65 -7.14
CA LEU A 97 -2.03 20.34 -8.11
C LEU A 97 -2.95 19.23 -7.59
N VAL A 98 -2.39 18.22 -6.92
CA VAL A 98 -3.19 17.14 -6.31
C VAL A 98 -4.03 17.69 -5.17
N TRP A 99 -3.48 18.61 -4.38
CA TRP A 99 -4.22 19.30 -3.32
C TRP A 99 -5.37 20.15 -3.87
N ALA A 100 -5.11 20.94 -4.93
CA ALA A 100 -6.15 21.73 -5.58
C ALA A 100 -7.27 20.84 -6.16
N ALA A 101 -6.92 19.73 -6.79
CA ALA A 101 -7.89 18.75 -7.28
C ALA A 101 -8.71 18.14 -6.11
N ALA A 102 -8.08 17.83 -4.97
CA ALA A 102 -8.79 17.33 -3.80
C ALA A 102 -9.81 18.34 -3.26
N VAL A 103 -9.42 19.62 -3.16
CA VAL A 103 -10.34 20.70 -2.75
C VAL A 103 -11.51 20.80 -3.73
N ALA A 104 -11.24 20.81 -5.04
CA ALA A 104 -12.27 20.88 -6.06
C ALA A 104 -13.25 19.70 -5.99
N THR A 105 -12.75 18.46 -5.83
CA THR A 105 -13.62 17.28 -5.72
C THR A 105 -14.44 17.27 -4.44
N GLU A 106 -13.90 17.77 -3.31
CA GLU A 106 -14.70 17.93 -2.07
C GLU A 106 -15.78 19.00 -2.20
N CYS A 107 -15.48 20.14 -2.84
CA CYS A 107 -16.50 21.16 -3.11
C CYS A 107 -17.62 20.61 -4.00
N ALA A 108 -17.27 19.90 -5.08
CA ALA A 108 -18.25 19.26 -5.95
C ALA A 108 -19.09 18.21 -5.21
N ALA A 109 -18.44 17.38 -4.38
CA ALA A 109 -19.11 16.36 -3.57
C ALA A 109 -20.15 16.96 -2.58
N ARG A 110 -19.82 18.10 -1.97
CA ARG A 110 -20.75 18.84 -1.09
C ARG A 110 -21.96 19.36 -1.84
N LEU A 111 -21.79 19.83 -3.09
CA LEU A 111 -22.87 20.34 -3.92
C LEU A 111 -23.79 19.22 -4.47
N THR A 112 -23.21 18.05 -4.75
CA THR A 112 -23.93 16.91 -5.36
C THR A 112 -24.40 15.88 -4.36
N GLY A 113 -24.01 15.98 -3.07
CA GLY A 113 -24.33 15.01 -2.01
C GLY A 113 -23.63 13.66 -2.19
N THR A 114 -22.52 13.62 -2.97
CA THR A 114 -21.74 12.41 -3.25
C THR A 114 -20.46 12.35 -2.41
N GLU A 115 -19.80 11.18 -2.35
CA GLU A 115 -18.47 11.09 -1.74
C GLU A 115 -17.39 11.73 -2.64
N PRO A 116 -16.43 12.47 -2.06
CA PRO A 116 -15.36 13.10 -2.84
C PRO A 116 -14.45 12.03 -3.46
N LEU A 117 -14.13 12.22 -4.74
CA LEU A 117 -13.26 11.31 -5.50
C LEU A 117 -11.84 11.24 -4.91
N LEU A 118 -11.39 12.35 -4.33
CA LEU A 118 -10.07 12.49 -3.73
C LEU A 118 -10.18 13.26 -2.40
N PRO A 119 -10.39 12.59 -1.26
CA PRO A 119 -10.47 13.24 0.04
C PRO A 119 -9.16 13.94 0.42
N ARG A 120 -9.24 15.18 0.93
CA ARG A 120 -8.05 15.95 1.38
C ARG A 120 -7.23 15.23 2.45
N GLY A 121 -7.88 14.44 3.32
CA GLY A 121 -7.18 13.64 4.32
C GLY A 121 -6.22 12.63 3.69
N VAL A 122 -6.63 11.97 2.60
CA VAL A 122 -5.78 11.04 1.84
C VAL A 122 -4.61 11.79 1.20
N VAL A 123 -4.87 12.96 0.58
CA VAL A 123 -3.81 13.77 -0.04
C VAL A 123 -2.83 14.30 1.02
N HIS A 124 -3.33 14.69 2.20
CA HIS A 124 -2.48 15.16 3.30
C HIS A 124 -1.51 14.07 3.77
N SER A 125 -1.98 12.82 3.88
CA SER A 125 -1.13 11.69 4.28
C SER A 125 -0.01 11.39 3.27
N LEU A 126 -0.19 11.73 1.99
CA LEU A 126 0.85 11.58 0.97
C LEU A 126 2.05 12.52 1.16
N ARG A 127 1.89 13.60 1.93
CA ARG A 127 2.98 14.57 2.17
C ARG A 127 4.03 14.03 3.14
N ALA A 128 3.60 13.30 4.14
CA ALA A 128 4.48 12.67 5.11
C ALA A 128 4.91 11.30 4.59
N GLY A 129 6.10 11.18 4.03
CA GLY A 129 6.66 9.87 3.70
C GLY A 129 6.81 9.00 4.96
N GLN A 130 6.51 7.73 4.87
CA GLN A 130 6.64 6.78 5.97
C GLN A 130 7.76 5.79 5.66
N LEU A 131 8.95 6.08 6.20
CA LEU A 131 10.05 5.11 6.25
C LEU A 131 9.97 4.39 7.60
N LEU A 132 9.89 3.08 7.56
CA LEU A 132 9.77 2.25 8.76
C LEU A 132 10.98 1.32 8.87
N ASP A 133 11.46 1.13 10.10
CA ASP A 133 12.52 0.17 10.43
C ASP A 133 11.93 -1.02 11.19
N GLY A 134 12.06 -2.21 10.60
CA GLY A 134 11.60 -3.48 11.16
C GLY A 134 12.70 -4.32 11.80
N ALA A 135 13.90 -3.81 12.00
CA ALA A 135 15.05 -4.57 12.47
C ALA A 135 14.75 -5.38 13.75
N LYS A 136 13.92 -4.84 14.65
CA LYS A 136 13.52 -5.54 15.87
C LYS A 136 12.67 -6.79 15.56
N ALA A 137 11.65 -6.67 14.73
CA ALA A 137 10.80 -7.80 14.35
C ALA A 137 11.58 -8.86 13.55
N LEU A 138 12.51 -8.42 12.70
CA LEU A 138 13.42 -9.34 11.98
C LEU A 138 14.26 -10.16 12.95
N ARG A 139 14.89 -9.54 13.93
CA ARG A 139 15.76 -10.24 14.90
C ARG A 139 14.98 -11.10 15.87
N GLU A 140 13.95 -10.56 16.50
CA GLU A 140 13.28 -11.20 17.64
C GLU A 140 12.17 -12.16 17.22
N LEU A 141 11.48 -11.87 16.11
CA LEU A 141 10.42 -12.72 15.57
C LEU A 141 10.83 -13.50 14.33
N SER A 142 12.07 -13.29 13.82
CA SER A 142 12.51 -13.87 12.54
C SER A 142 11.50 -13.59 11.42
N LEU A 143 10.94 -12.36 11.36
CA LEU A 143 9.90 -11.99 10.40
C LEU A 143 10.32 -12.33 8.98
N PRO A 144 9.53 -13.11 8.21
CA PRO A 144 9.87 -13.38 6.81
C PRO A 144 9.85 -12.08 6.00
N GLN A 145 10.59 -12.07 4.90
CA GLN A 145 10.74 -10.91 4.01
C GLN A 145 10.49 -11.34 2.57
N THR A 146 9.23 -11.61 2.25
CA THR A 146 8.83 -11.95 0.89
C THR A 146 9.08 -10.74 -0.03
N PRO A 147 9.75 -10.95 -1.19
CA PRO A 147 9.96 -9.87 -2.15
C PRO A 147 8.65 -9.19 -2.56
N LEU A 148 8.66 -7.85 -2.66
CA LEU A 148 7.47 -7.05 -2.98
C LEU A 148 6.89 -7.43 -4.34
N GLU A 149 7.72 -7.80 -5.31
CA GLU A 149 7.31 -8.30 -6.62
C GLU A 149 6.42 -9.55 -6.51
N GLU A 150 6.80 -10.47 -5.62
CA GLU A 150 6.04 -11.69 -5.37
C GLU A 150 4.70 -11.37 -4.69
N ALA A 151 4.70 -10.47 -3.70
CA ALA A 151 3.47 -10.02 -3.05
C ALA A 151 2.49 -9.39 -4.06
N ILE A 152 2.99 -8.53 -4.96
CA ILE A 152 2.20 -7.92 -6.04
C ILE A 152 1.68 -8.98 -7.01
N ARG A 153 2.51 -9.95 -7.40
CA ARG A 153 2.11 -11.04 -8.29
C ARG A 153 0.95 -11.85 -7.71
N ARG A 154 1.03 -12.21 -6.43
CA ARG A 154 -0.02 -12.94 -5.72
C ARG A 154 -1.30 -12.12 -5.60
N ALA A 155 -1.19 -10.83 -5.24
CA ALA A 155 -2.33 -9.93 -5.19
C ALA A 155 -3.05 -9.83 -6.53
N LEU A 156 -2.30 -9.62 -7.63
CA LEU A 156 -2.88 -9.53 -8.98
C LEU A 156 -3.52 -10.84 -9.43
N ALA A 157 -2.91 -11.99 -9.15
CA ALA A 157 -3.48 -13.30 -9.45
C ALA A 157 -4.84 -13.48 -8.74
N TRP A 158 -4.89 -13.14 -7.45
CA TRP A 158 -6.11 -13.23 -6.66
C TRP A 158 -7.19 -12.27 -7.17
N PHE A 159 -6.86 -11.01 -7.47
CA PHE A 159 -7.81 -10.04 -8.01
C PHE A 159 -8.37 -10.46 -9.37
N ARG A 160 -7.55 -11.03 -10.25
CA ARG A 160 -8.00 -11.57 -11.54
C ARG A 160 -8.98 -12.74 -11.36
N GLN A 161 -8.65 -13.67 -10.47
CA GLN A 161 -9.51 -14.83 -10.17
C GLN A 161 -10.89 -14.40 -9.63
N HIS A 162 -10.95 -13.31 -8.86
CA HIS A 162 -12.18 -12.80 -8.25
C HIS A 162 -12.84 -11.66 -9.05
N ARG A 163 -12.41 -11.43 -10.31
CA ARG A 163 -13.01 -10.46 -11.24
C ARG A 163 -12.97 -8.99 -10.77
N TYR A 164 -11.97 -8.61 -10.01
CA TYR A 164 -11.72 -7.19 -9.67
C TYR A 164 -11.06 -6.42 -10.80
N THR A 165 -10.41 -7.10 -11.73
CA THR A 165 -9.85 -6.55 -12.98
C THR A 165 -10.55 -7.20 -14.15
N ALA A 166 -10.95 -6.40 -15.12
CA ALA A 166 -11.44 -6.90 -16.42
C ALA A 166 -10.28 -7.45 -17.23
#